data_d6573bae9335bb151a010875ede140a4
#
_entry.id   d6573bae9335bb151a010875ede140a4
#
_cell.length_a   1.000
_cell.length_b   1.000
_cell.length_c   1.000
_cell.angle_alpha   90.00
_cell.angle_beta   90.00
_cell.angle_gamma   90.00
#
_symmetry.space_group_name_H-M   'P 1'
#
loop_
_entity.id
_entity.type
_entity.pdbx_description
1 polymer ?
#
loop_
_entity_poly.entity_id
_entity_poly.type
_entity_poly.pdbx_seq_one_letter_code
_entity_poly.pdbx_strand_id
1 'polypeptide(L)'
;MKKYKFNYFHLVVAIFIVQSCATRPPENPDNICLIFKEKRSWYKAVARSEKRWKIPPYVLMSFVYQESSFQADARPEREKLLGFIPWFRPSTAVGYSQALTKTWEDYKDETGNTRASRKDFADSADFIGWYASKGYYQGFDRTDARSLYLAYHEGYRX
;
A
#
# COMPACT_ATOMS: atom_id res chain seq x y z
N MET A 1 -47.43 9.74 23.26
CA MET A 1 -46.30 9.78 22.29
C MET A 1 -45.08 9.12 22.96
N LYS A 2 -44.69 7.91 22.49
CA LYS A 2 -43.48 7.22 22.97
C LYS A 2 -42.24 7.85 22.33
N LYS A 3 -41.42 8.54 23.14
CA LYS A 3 -40.11 9.04 22.66
C LYS A 3 -39.15 7.87 22.56
N TYR A 4 -38.81 7.47 21.35
CA TYR A 4 -37.75 6.49 21.10
C TYR A 4 -36.41 7.14 21.44
N LYS A 5 -35.79 6.72 22.54
CA LYS A 5 -34.39 7.07 22.82
C LYS A 5 -33.51 6.32 21.86
N PHE A 6 -33.06 6.99 20.81
CA PHE A 6 -32.15 6.43 19.83
C PHE A 6 -30.83 6.13 20.54
N ASN A 7 -30.45 4.88 20.54
CA ASN A 7 -29.29 4.42 21.32
C ASN A 7 -28.02 4.59 20.48
N TYR A 8 -27.40 5.77 20.54
CA TYR A 8 -26.19 6.13 19.82
C TYR A 8 -25.04 5.14 20.04
N PHE A 9 -25.06 4.43 21.18
CA PHE A 9 -24.02 3.43 21.49
C PHE A 9 -23.98 2.31 20.44
N HIS A 10 -25.14 1.80 20.02
CA HIS A 10 -25.19 0.74 19.00
C HIS A 10 -24.74 1.24 17.61
N LEU A 11 -25.02 2.51 17.30
CA LEU A 11 -24.58 3.10 16.04
C LEU A 11 -23.05 3.23 15.99
N VAL A 12 -22.44 3.68 17.08
CA VAL A 12 -20.98 3.84 17.18
C VAL A 12 -20.28 2.47 17.09
N VAL A 13 -20.80 1.45 17.77
CA VAL A 13 -20.25 0.08 17.72
C VAL A 13 -20.33 -0.49 16.30
N ALA A 14 -21.44 -0.27 15.59
CA ALA A 14 -21.60 -0.74 14.21
C ALA A 14 -20.59 -0.10 13.26
N ILE A 15 -20.26 1.18 13.45
CA ILE A 15 -19.28 1.89 12.61
C ILE A 15 -17.88 1.30 12.80
N PHE A 16 -17.50 0.95 14.04
CA PHE A 16 -16.18 0.36 14.32
C PHE A 16 -16.00 -1.03 13.69
N ILE A 17 -17.06 -1.83 13.63
CA ILE A 17 -16.98 -3.19 13.05
C ILE A 17 -16.71 -3.16 11.54
N VAL A 18 -17.27 -2.18 10.83
CA VAL A 18 -17.12 -2.11 9.36
C VAL A 18 -15.69 -1.73 8.92
N GLN A 19 -14.96 -0.97 9.73
CA GLN A 19 -13.60 -0.55 9.37
C GLN A 19 -12.56 -1.68 9.46
N SER A 20 -12.79 -2.67 10.32
CA SER A 20 -11.82 -3.77 10.53
C SER A 20 -11.62 -4.67 9.32
N CYS A 21 -12.63 -4.83 8.46
CA CYS A 21 -12.54 -5.73 7.30
C CYS A 21 -11.76 -5.15 6.12
N ALA A 22 -11.68 -3.81 6.02
CA ALA A 22 -11.06 -3.14 4.86
C ALA A 22 -9.53 -3.26 4.84
N THR A 23 -8.92 -3.36 6.01
CA THR A 23 -7.45 -3.37 6.15
C THR A 23 -6.85 -4.77 6.33
N ARG A 24 -7.70 -5.80 6.48
CA ARG A 24 -7.21 -7.18 6.63
C ARG A 24 -6.57 -7.65 5.33
N PRO A 25 -5.40 -8.33 5.39
CA PRO A 25 -4.84 -8.97 4.21
C PRO A 25 -5.82 -9.95 3.55
N PRO A 26 -5.66 -10.22 2.23
CA PRO A 26 -6.56 -11.16 1.56
C PRO A 26 -6.35 -12.59 2.05
N GLU A 27 -7.40 -13.41 1.97
CA GLU A 27 -7.36 -14.81 2.41
C GLU A 27 -6.42 -15.67 1.57
N ASN A 28 -6.29 -15.34 0.27
CA ASN A 28 -5.45 -16.09 -0.68
C ASN A 28 -4.45 -15.11 -1.33
N PRO A 29 -3.36 -14.74 -0.63
CA PRO A 29 -2.46 -13.70 -1.11
C PRO A 29 -1.66 -14.07 -2.36
N ASP A 30 -1.56 -15.35 -2.69
CA ASP A 30 -0.81 -15.84 -3.86
C ASP A 30 -1.64 -15.86 -5.14
N ASN A 31 -2.92 -15.48 -5.07
CA ASN A 31 -3.81 -15.56 -6.23
C ASN A 31 -4.51 -14.22 -6.49
N ILE A 32 -3.99 -13.49 -7.46
CA ILE A 32 -4.48 -12.15 -7.80
C ILE A 32 -5.98 -12.14 -8.16
N CYS A 33 -6.48 -13.20 -8.82
CA CYS A 33 -7.89 -13.28 -9.19
C CYS A 33 -8.80 -13.41 -7.96
N LEU A 34 -8.37 -14.21 -6.98
CA LEU A 34 -9.10 -14.34 -5.72
C LEU A 34 -9.02 -13.06 -4.89
N ILE A 35 -7.85 -12.40 -4.86
CA ILE A 35 -7.71 -11.09 -4.20
C ILE A 35 -8.72 -10.10 -4.80
N PHE A 36 -8.78 -9.99 -6.13
CA PHE A 36 -9.67 -9.02 -6.77
C PHE A 36 -11.15 -9.38 -6.63
N LYS A 37 -11.47 -10.67 -6.47
CA LYS A 37 -12.83 -11.11 -6.17
C LYS A 37 -13.25 -10.71 -4.74
N GLU A 38 -12.33 -10.88 -3.78
CA GLU A 38 -12.54 -10.52 -2.37
C GLU A 38 -12.51 -8.98 -2.17
N LYS A 39 -11.52 -8.31 -2.74
CA LYS A 39 -11.25 -6.88 -2.54
C LYS A 39 -11.56 -6.08 -3.82
N ARG A 40 -12.82 -5.89 -4.14
CA ARG A 40 -13.25 -5.18 -5.36
C ARG A 40 -12.72 -3.74 -5.45
N SER A 41 -12.54 -3.07 -4.30
CA SER A 41 -11.94 -1.73 -4.26
C SER A 41 -10.48 -1.76 -4.71
N TRP A 42 -9.74 -2.84 -4.37
CA TRP A 42 -8.34 -2.99 -4.78
C TRP A 42 -8.23 -3.18 -6.29
N TYR A 43 -9.10 -4.01 -6.88
CA TYR A 43 -9.16 -4.14 -8.34
C TYR A 43 -9.32 -2.76 -9.02
N LYS A 44 -10.27 -1.96 -8.53
CA LYS A 44 -10.51 -0.61 -9.09
C LYS A 44 -9.31 0.32 -8.91
N ALA A 45 -8.62 0.22 -7.77
CA ALA A 45 -7.43 1.03 -7.48
C ALA A 45 -6.28 0.66 -8.43
N VAL A 46 -6.01 -0.63 -8.56
CA VAL A 46 -4.94 -1.15 -9.44
C VAL A 46 -5.23 -0.80 -10.90
N ALA A 47 -6.49 -0.94 -11.36
CA ALA A 47 -6.87 -0.58 -12.73
C ALA A 47 -6.68 0.93 -13.01
N ARG A 48 -6.94 1.80 -12.01
CA ARG A 48 -6.66 3.23 -12.15
C ARG A 48 -5.16 3.51 -12.25
N SER A 49 -4.37 2.86 -11.39
CA SER A 49 -2.90 2.99 -11.41
C SER A 49 -2.32 2.51 -12.75
N GLU A 50 -2.76 1.35 -13.24
CA GLU A 50 -2.37 0.82 -14.56
C GLU A 50 -2.70 1.81 -15.67
N LYS A 51 -3.91 2.35 -15.66
CA LYS A 51 -4.34 3.33 -16.69
C LYS A 51 -3.44 4.56 -16.69
N ARG A 52 -3.05 5.04 -15.49
CA ARG A 52 -2.23 6.25 -15.31
C ARG A 52 -0.75 6.02 -15.64
N TRP A 53 -0.17 4.96 -15.08
CA TRP A 53 1.29 4.75 -15.10
C TRP A 53 1.75 3.70 -16.10
N LYS A 54 0.81 2.93 -16.68
CA LYS A 54 1.08 1.87 -17.67
C LYS A 54 1.94 0.72 -17.08
N ILE A 55 1.82 0.48 -15.77
CA ILE A 55 2.45 -0.65 -15.08
C ILE A 55 1.39 -1.73 -14.89
N PRO A 56 1.61 -2.96 -15.34
CA PRO A 56 0.59 -4.02 -15.27
C PRO A 56 0.14 -4.36 -13.84
N PRO A 57 -1.12 -4.78 -13.66
CA PRO A 57 -1.67 -5.13 -12.34
C PRO A 57 -0.84 -6.13 -11.56
N TYR A 58 -0.31 -7.17 -12.22
CA TYR A 58 0.47 -8.20 -11.54
C TYR A 58 1.79 -7.62 -10.98
N VAL A 59 2.39 -6.64 -11.66
CA VAL A 59 3.58 -5.95 -11.16
C VAL A 59 3.24 -5.18 -9.89
N LEU A 60 2.17 -4.36 -9.93
CA LEU A 60 1.73 -3.59 -8.77
C LEU A 60 1.45 -4.49 -7.57
N MET A 61 0.72 -5.59 -7.79
CA MET A 61 0.35 -6.52 -6.74
C MET A 61 1.56 -7.29 -6.18
N SER A 62 2.52 -7.66 -7.03
CA SER A 62 3.73 -8.34 -6.57
C SER A 62 4.57 -7.44 -5.66
N PHE A 63 4.63 -6.13 -5.94
CA PHE A 63 5.33 -5.19 -5.08
C PHE A 63 4.64 -5.11 -3.70
N VAL A 64 3.31 -4.93 -3.67
CA VAL A 64 2.59 -4.88 -2.39
C VAL A 64 2.80 -6.18 -1.60
N TYR A 65 2.78 -7.33 -2.28
CA TYR A 65 3.01 -8.62 -1.63
C TYR A 65 4.40 -8.68 -0.99
N GLN A 66 5.43 -8.35 -1.75
CA GLN A 66 6.82 -8.40 -1.29
C GLN A 66 7.09 -7.38 -0.16
N GLU A 67 6.54 -6.17 -0.27
CA GLU A 67 6.81 -5.10 0.69
C GLU A 67 6.10 -5.29 2.03
N SER A 68 4.86 -5.78 2.01
CA SER A 68 4.02 -5.76 3.21
C SER A 68 3.19 -7.01 3.44
N SER A 69 3.21 -7.98 2.52
CA SER A 69 2.23 -9.09 2.50
C SER A 69 0.80 -8.57 2.65
N PHE A 70 0.51 -7.47 1.97
CA PHE A 70 -0.80 -6.80 1.99
C PHE A 70 -1.22 -6.25 3.35
N GLN A 71 -0.27 -5.95 4.24
CA GLN A 71 -0.56 -5.37 5.56
C GLN A 71 -0.52 -3.84 5.51
N ALA A 72 -1.65 -3.20 5.86
CA ALA A 72 -1.81 -1.74 5.82
C ALA A 72 -0.86 -1.00 6.79
N ASP A 73 -0.49 -1.64 7.89
CA ASP A 73 0.30 -1.03 8.94
C ASP A 73 1.70 -1.66 9.05
N ALA A 74 2.14 -2.38 8.03
CA ALA A 74 3.48 -2.98 7.98
C ALA A 74 4.55 -1.93 8.29
N ARG A 75 5.52 -2.32 9.10
CA ARG A 75 6.67 -1.48 9.46
C ARG A 75 7.88 -2.36 9.70
N PRO A 76 9.10 -1.87 9.41
CA PRO A 76 10.33 -2.58 9.80
C PRO A 76 10.33 -2.87 11.31
N GLU A 77 10.91 -3.98 11.68
CA GLU A 77 11.06 -4.31 13.11
C GLU A 77 11.94 -3.27 13.80
N ARG A 78 11.69 -3.06 15.09
CA ARG A 78 12.54 -2.22 15.92
C ARG A 78 13.83 -2.98 16.24
N GLU A 79 14.95 -2.28 16.15
CA GLU A 79 16.19 -2.83 16.73
C GLU A 79 16.01 -2.95 18.24
N LYS A 80 16.67 -3.92 18.83
CA LYS A 80 16.58 -4.17 20.26
C LYS A 80 17.90 -3.82 20.94
N LEU A 81 17.83 -2.90 21.89
CA LEU A 81 18.95 -2.62 22.78
C LEU A 81 19.05 -3.75 23.81
N LEU A 82 20.25 -4.29 23.99
CA LEU A 82 20.52 -5.42 24.88
C LEU A 82 19.71 -6.69 24.55
N GLY A 83 19.23 -6.80 23.30
CA GLY A 83 18.50 -7.98 22.84
C GLY A 83 17.02 -8.03 23.18
N PHE A 84 16.52 -7.17 24.08
CA PHE A 84 15.11 -7.24 24.51
C PHE A 84 14.38 -5.90 24.63
N ILE A 85 15.08 -4.76 24.72
CA ILE A 85 14.43 -3.45 24.85
C ILE A 85 14.19 -2.88 23.43
N PRO A 86 12.94 -2.67 22.99
CA PRO A 86 12.69 -2.04 21.68
C PRO A 86 13.31 -0.64 21.64
N TRP A 87 14.21 -0.42 20.68
CA TRP A 87 14.94 0.83 20.58
C TRP A 87 14.42 1.68 19.43
N PHE A 88 15.10 1.78 18.32
CA PHE A 88 14.67 2.60 17.19
C PHE A 88 14.31 1.74 15.98
N ARG A 89 13.67 2.36 14.98
CA ARG A 89 13.42 1.71 13.69
C ARG A 89 14.51 2.13 12.70
N PRO A 90 15.13 1.18 12.00
CA PRO A 90 16.21 1.50 11.06
C PRO A 90 15.71 2.23 9.80
N SER A 91 14.41 2.26 9.57
CA SER A 91 13.82 2.83 8.36
C SER A 91 12.50 3.54 8.66
N THR A 92 12.17 4.53 7.83
CA THR A 92 10.90 5.25 7.88
C THR A 92 9.81 4.58 7.02
N ALA A 93 10.10 3.39 6.46
CA ALA A 93 9.17 2.61 5.64
C ALA A 93 7.88 2.30 6.40
N VAL A 94 6.74 2.40 5.70
CA VAL A 94 5.43 2.15 6.32
C VAL A 94 4.40 1.74 5.26
N GLY A 95 3.48 0.85 5.66
CA GLY A 95 2.26 0.55 4.92
C GLY A 95 2.45 -0.42 3.76
N TYR A 96 1.51 -0.40 2.85
CA TYR A 96 1.44 -1.38 1.75
C TYR A 96 2.68 -1.36 0.84
N SER A 97 3.23 -0.19 0.56
CA SER A 97 4.36 -0.02 -0.37
C SER A 97 5.72 0.08 0.32
N GLN A 98 5.76 0.08 1.65
CA GLN A 98 6.99 0.32 2.45
C GLN A 98 7.79 1.54 1.97
N ALA A 99 7.07 2.53 1.42
CA ALA A 99 7.70 3.77 0.95
C ALA A 99 8.38 4.53 2.10
N LEU A 100 9.60 5.00 1.86
CA LEU A 100 10.31 5.89 2.77
C LEU A 100 9.60 7.25 2.81
N THR A 101 9.72 7.97 3.93
CA THR A 101 9.06 9.27 4.10
C THR A 101 9.44 10.24 2.97
N LYS A 102 10.73 10.36 2.66
CA LYS A 102 11.16 11.29 1.61
C LYS A 102 10.56 10.95 0.25
N THR A 103 10.65 9.69 -0.16
CA THR A 103 10.12 9.24 -1.47
C THR A 103 8.60 9.43 -1.55
N TRP A 104 7.90 9.24 -0.42
CA TRP A 104 6.45 9.46 -0.35
C TRP A 104 6.09 10.94 -0.51
N GLU A 105 6.87 11.84 0.09
CA GLU A 105 6.65 13.29 -0.09
C GLU A 105 6.95 13.71 -1.54
N ASP A 106 8.04 13.21 -2.14
CA ASP A 106 8.34 13.44 -3.56
C ASP A 106 7.15 13.01 -4.45
N TYR A 107 6.56 11.84 -4.17
CA TYR A 107 5.37 11.38 -4.91
C TYR A 107 4.19 12.35 -4.75
N LYS A 108 3.91 12.79 -3.53
CA LYS A 108 2.81 13.73 -3.27
C LYS A 108 3.01 15.04 -4.02
N ASP A 109 4.22 15.55 -4.00
CA ASP A 109 4.57 16.82 -4.67
C ASP A 109 4.45 16.68 -6.20
N GLU A 110 5.00 15.61 -6.78
CA GLU A 110 4.98 15.42 -8.23
C GLU A 110 3.57 15.11 -8.77
N THR A 111 2.73 14.45 -7.99
CA THR A 111 1.40 14.02 -8.46
C THR A 111 0.26 14.93 -8.03
N GLY A 112 0.52 15.83 -7.06
CA GLY A 112 -0.50 16.68 -6.44
C GLY A 112 -1.40 15.93 -5.46
N ASN A 113 -1.10 14.67 -5.12
CA ASN A 113 -1.93 13.87 -4.22
C ASN A 113 -1.55 14.13 -2.75
N THR A 114 -1.74 15.35 -2.30
CA THR A 114 -1.28 15.83 -0.99
C THR A 114 -1.90 15.08 0.21
N ARG A 115 -3.06 14.45 0.02
CA ARG A 115 -3.75 13.71 1.10
C ARG A 115 -3.45 12.21 1.10
N ALA A 116 -2.56 11.75 0.22
CA ALA A 116 -2.25 10.32 0.11
C ALA A 116 -1.73 9.74 1.43
N SER A 117 -2.13 8.52 1.72
CA SER A 117 -1.76 7.77 2.93
C SER A 117 -1.06 6.46 2.56
N ARG A 118 0.12 6.22 3.13
CA ARG A 118 0.87 4.96 2.93
C ARG A 118 0.11 3.72 3.43
N LYS A 119 -0.92 3.95 4.27
CA LYS A 119 -1.78 2.88 4.80
C LYS A 119 -3.05 2.66 3.98
N ASP A 120 -3.29 3.51 2.98
CA ASP A 120 -4.39 3.30 2.03
C ASP A 120 -3.88 2.51 0.83
N PHE A 121 -4.63 1.46 0.46
CA PHE A 121 -4.22 0.58 -0.64
C PHE A 121 -4.21 1.31 -1.99
N ALA A 122 -5.22 2.16 -2.24
CA ALA A 122 -5.32 2.83 -3.54
C ALA A 122 -4.17 3.84 -3.73
N ASP A 123 -3.84 4.59 -2.67
CA ASP A 123 -2.72 5.52 -2.69
C ASP A 123 -1.39 4.78 -2.86
N SER A 124 -1.23 3.65 -2.17
CA SER A 124 -0.01 2.83 -2.28
C SER A 124 0.14 2.20 -3.67
N ALA A 125 -0.96 1.73 -4.27
CA ALA A 125 -0.94 1.19 -5.64
C ALA A 125 -0.60 2.28 -6.66
N ASP A 126 -1.10 3.51 -6.46
CA ASP A 126 -0.76 4.64 -7.34
C ASP A 126 0.72 5.04 -7.16
N PHE A 127 1.20 5.07 -5.91
CA PHE A 127 2.61 5.33 -5.60
C PHE A 127 3.53 4.30 -6.28
N ILE A 128 3.23 3.00 -6.15
CA ILE A 128 4.06 1.95 -6.78
C ILE A 128 4.07 2.14 -8.30
N GLY A 129 2.91 2.44 -8.90
CA GLY A 129 2.82 2.74 -10.33
C GLY A 129 3.69 3.92 -10.75
N TRP A 130 3.61 5.02 -9.99
CA TRP A 130 4.44 6.22 -10.20
C TRP A 130 5.93 5.88 -10.11
N TYR A 131 6.34 5.19 -9.04
CA TYR A 131 7.74 4.88 -8.83
C TYR A 131 8.28 3.92 -9.88
N ALA A 132 7.54 2.83 -10.17
CA ALA A 132 7.94 1.86 -11.20
C ALA A 132 7.99 2.48 -12.60
N SER A 133 7.13 3.48 -12.87
CA SER A 133 7.16 4.17 -14.18
C SER A 133 8.47 4.93 -14.40
N LYS A 134 9.14 5.38 -13.34
CA LYS A 134 10.47 6.02 -13.45
C LYS A 134 11.51 5.05 -14.02
N GLY A 135 11.39 3.75 -13.71
CA GLY A 135 12.25 2.71 -14.26
C GLY A 135 12.14 2.60 -15.78
N TYR A 136 10.94 2.80 -16.33
CA TYR A 136 10.75 2.78 -17.78
C TYR A 136 11.63 3.85 -18.47
N TYR A 137 11.69 5.04 -17.89
CA TYR A 137 12.53 6.12 -18.45
C TYR A 137 14.03 5.82 -18.32
N GLN A 138 14.39 4.82 -17.53
CA GLN A 138 15.77 4.33 -17.40
C GLN A 138 16.01 3.03 -18.21
N GLY A 139 15.04 2.63 -19.04
CA GLY A 139 15.20 1.50 -19.95
C GLY A 139 14.67 0.16 -19.46
N PHE A 140 14.02 0.11 -18.28
CA PHE A 140 13.41 -1.15 -17.79
C PHE A 140 12.10 -1.43 -18.51
N ASP A 141 11.86 -2.71 -18.81
CA ASP A 141 10.55 -3.12 -19.35
C ASP A 141 9.48 -3.04 -18.26
N ARG A 142 8.36 -2.41 -18.57
CA ARG A 142 7.21 -2.26 -17.67
C ARG A 142 6.60 -3.60 -17.23
N THR A 143 6.84 -4.66 -18.01
CA THR A 143 6.31 -6.00 -17.72
C THR A 143 7.30 -6.86 -16.94
N ASP A 144 8.55 -6.42 -16.78
CA ASP A 144 9.56 -7.16 -16.00
C ASP A 144 9.48 -6.77 -14.53
N ALA A 145 8.59 -7.46 -13.83
CA ALA A 145 8.37 -7.23 -12.38
C ALA A 145 9.65 -7.38 -11.57
N ARG A 146 10.52 -8.33 -11.95
CA ARG A 146 11.76 -8.60 -11.22
C ARG A 146 12.73 -7.42 -11.31
N SER A 147 13.03 -6.96 -12.52
CA SER A 147 13.97 -5.85 -12.71
C SER A 147 13.44 -4.55 -12.11
N LEU A 148 12.14 -4.29 -12.29
CA LEU A 148 11.50 -3.12 -11.68
C LEU A 148 11.54 -3.20 -10.15
N TYR A 149 11.35 -4.39 -9.57
CA TYR A 149 11.40 -4.55 -8.11
C TYR A 149 12.82 -4.36 -7.56
N LEU A 150 13.83 -4.89 -8.25
CA LEU A 150 15.22 -4.66 -7.85
C LEU A 150 15.55 -3.16 -7.88
N ALA A 151 15.14 -2.47 -8.94
CA ALA A 151 15.35 -1.02 -9.04
C ALA A 151 14.54 -0.25 -7.95
N TYR A 152 13.36 -0.74 -7.61
CA TYR A 152 12.55 -0.17 -6.52
C TYR A 152 13.30 -0.28 -5.19
N HIS A 153 13.85 -1.44 -4.90
CA HIS A 153 14.54 -1.75 -3.64
C HIS A 153 15.89 -1.01 -3.53
N GLU A 154 16.67 -0.98 -4.61
CA GLU A 154 17.99 -0.32 -4.64
C GLU A 154 17.90 1.19 -4.77
N GLY A 155 16.77 1.70 -5.26
CA GLY A 155 16.56 3.10 -5.63
C GLY A 155 17.03 3.37 -7.06
N TYR A 156 16.31 4.23 -7.77
CA TYR A 156 16.74 4.71 -9.10
C TYR A 156 17.83 5.74 -8.88
N ARG A 157 19.07 5.38 -9.27
CA ARG A 157 20.18 6.33 -9.20
C ARG A 157 20.05 7.33 -10.34
N UNK A 158 20.01 8.31 -9.87
CA UNK A 158 19.92 9.36 -10.82
C UNK A 158 21.14 9.75 -11.34
#